data_c352d0e231f3a4555504af0b85e1c3f1
#
_entry.id   c352d0e231f3a4555504af0b85e1c3f1
#
_cell.length_a   1.000
_cell.length_b   1.000
_cell.length_c   1.000
_cell.angle_alpha   90.00
_cell.angle_beta   90.00
_cell.angle_gamma   90.00
#
_symmetry.space_group_name_H-M   'P 1'
#
loop_
_entity.id
_entity.type
_entity.pdbx_description
1 polymer ?
#
loop_
_entity_poly.entity_id
_entity_poly.type
_entity_poly.pdbx_seq_one_letter_code
_entity_poly.pdbx_strand_id
1 'polypeptide(L)'
;DAMLRIAPMPHASILVIAAGLIWLCIWRSTPRLAGIPVMALGVALALLARPPDVLVSSDARLIAIRSGATVFLVTQHKPDRFTLEQWAPVWGEVPLTPAQCTENTCRLGPVLFAAAPPADCTAAVLVSPAELTGCAGLPVIDRLYVYRNGATAAWVKGAKVTLRTDRAAQGSRPWVVPYPQL
;
A
#
# COMPACT_ATOMS: atom_id res chain seq x y z
N ASP A 1 -7.29 21.41 16.77
CA ASP A 1 -7.55 19.97 16.80
C ASP A 1 -6.31 19.22 16.35
N ALA A 2 -5.59 18.65 17.34
CA ALA A 2 -4.39 17.87 17.06
C ALA A 2 -4.81 16.46 16.61
N MET A 3 -5.11 16.28 15.33
CA MET A 3 -5.26 14.95 14.73
C MET A 3 -3.88 14.37 14.47
N LEU A 4 -3.43 13.47 15.32
CA LEU A 4 -2.23 12.69 15.07
C LEU A 4 -2.55 11.61 14.03
N ARG A 5 -2.08 11.77 12.82
CA ARG A 5 -2.22 10.77 11.76
C ARG A 5 -1.14 9.70 11.92
N ILE A 6 -1.53 8.52 12.32
CA ILE A 6 -0.61 7.39 12.52
C ILE A 6 -0.70 6.51 11.27
N ALA A 7 0.45 6.20 10.67
CA ALA A 7 0.53 5.25 9.57
C ALA A 7 -0.01 3.86 10.00
N PRO A 8 -0.58 3.08 9.07
CA PRO A 8 -1.16 1.77 9.40
C PRO A 8 -0.10 0.85 10.01
N MET A 9 -0.38 0.37 11.24
CA MET A 9 0.52 -0.48 11.99
C MET A 9 0.53 -1.90 11.41
N PRO A 10 1.70 -2.55 11.26
CA PRO A 10 1.77 -3.95 10.88
C PRO A 10 1.15 -4.84 11.97
N HIS A 11 0.45 -5.90 11.57
CA HIS A 11 -0.20 -6.82 12.51
C HIS A 11 0.76 -7.37 13.55
N ALA A 12 2.02 -7.61 13.18
CA ALA A 12 3.04 -8.10 14.09
C ALA A 12 3.30 -7.13 15.26
N SER A 13 3.34 -5.81 15.02
CA SER A 13 3.56 -4.83 16.08
C SER A 13 2.39 -4.79 17.06
N ILE A 14 1.16 -4.90 16.57
CA ILE A 14 -0.05 -4.96 17.41
C ILE A 14 -0.02 -6.20 18.32
N LEU A 15 0.34 -7.35 17.77
CA LEU A 15 0.45 -8.60 18.54
C LEU A 15 1.52 -8.50 19.63
N VAL A 16 2.68 -7.91 19.33
CA VAL A 16 3.75 -7.72 20.31
C VAL A 16 3.32 -6.75 21.42
N ILE A 17 2.66 -5.65 21.08
CA ILE A 17 2.13 -4.70 22.08
C ILE A 17 1.08 -5.40 22.95
N ALA A 18 0.15 -6.14 22.36
CA ALA A 18 -0.87 -6.88 23.11
C ALA A 18 -0.26 -7.94 24.04
N ALA A 19 0.75 -8.67 23.59
CA ALA A 19 1.47 -9.64 24.40
C ALA A 19 2.15 -8.98 25.61
N GLY A 20 2.79 -7.82 25.43
CA GLY A 20 3.38 -7.04 26.51
C GLY A 20 2.34 -6.54 27.51
N LEU A 21 1.18 -6.09 27.03
CA LEU A 21 0.06 -5.66 27.87
C LEU A 21 -0.51 -6.83 28.70
N ILE A 22 -0.75 -7.97 28.05
CA ILE A 22 -1.23 -9.19 28.72
C ILE A 22 -0.23 -9.61 29.79
N TRP A 23 1.07 -9.57 29.50
CA TRP A 23 2.10 -9.88 30.49
C TRP A 23 2.04 -8.97 31.71
N LEU A 24 1.89 -7.66 31.53
CA LEU A 24 1.73 -6.69 32.61
C LEU A 24 0.48 -6.96 33.49
N CYS A 25 -0.59 -7.48 32.89
CA CYS A 25 -1.84 -7.75 33.58
C CYS A 25 -1.82 -9.07 34.37
N ILE A 26 -1.14 -10.10 33.86
CA ILE A 26 -1.14 -11.44 34.49
C ILE A 26 -0.24 -11.45 35.73
N TRP A 27 0.93 -10.82 35.68
CA TRP A 27 1.90 -10.89 36.77
C TRP A 27 1.69 -9.79 37.82
N ARG A 28 1.69 -10.17 39.09
CA ARG A 28 1.56 -9.24 40.24
C ARG A 28 2.90 -8.86 40.90
N SER A 29 3.97 -9.55 40.54
CA SER A 29 5.32 -9.37 41.11
C SER A 29 6.27 -8.64 40.16
N THR A 30 7.51 -8.41 40.59
CA THR A 30 8.59 -7.72 39.83
C THR A 30 8.74 -8.17 38.35
N PRO A 31 8.54 -9.46 37.98
CA PRO A 31 8.58 -9.90 36.60
C PRO A 31 7.60 -9.19 35.64
N ARG A 32 6.54 -8.58 36.19
CA ARG A 32 5.57 -7.83 35.38
C ARG A 32 6.24 -6.72 34.55
N LEU A 33 7.31 -6.11 35.07
CA LEU A 33 8.01 -5.02 34.40
C LEU A 33 8.65 -5.44 33.06
N ALA A 34 8.85 -6.75 32.83
CA ALA A 34 9.31 -7.26 31.54
C ALA A 34 8.31 -7.01 30.39
N GLY A 35 7.05 -6.76 30.68
CA GLY A 35 6.05 -6.35 29.66
C GLY A 35 6.34 -4.98 29.05
N ILE A 36 7.01 -4.07 29.76
CA ILE A 36 7.34 -2.73 29.26
C ILE A 36 8.30 -2.79 28.07
N PRO A 37 9.45 -3.48 28.14
CA PRO A 37 10.34 -3.58 26.97
C PRO A 37 9.71 -4.35 25.80
N VAL A 38 8.82 -5.31 26.06
CA VAL A 38 8.07 -5.98 24.99
C VAL A 38 7.13 -5.01 24.28
N MET A 39 6.42 -4.17 25.02
CA MET A 39 5.58 -3.13 24.41
C MET A 39 6.42 -2.10 23.65
N ALA A 40 7.54 -1.68 24.21
CA ALA A 40 8.47 -0.75 23.54
C ALA A 40 9.00 -1.34 22.22
N LEU A 41 9.30 -2.63 22.18
CA LEU A 41 9.67 -3.35 20.96
C LEU A 41 8.54 -3.32 19.94
N GLY A 42 7.29 -3.55 20.35
CA GLY A 42 6.14 -3.49 19.45
C GLY A 42 5.93 -2.08 18.86
N VAL A 43 6.12 -1.04 19.67
CA VAL A 43 6.09 0.36 19.19
C VAL A 43 7.22 0.63 18.21
N ALA A 44 8.44 0.19 18.52
CA ALA A 44 9.59 0.34 17.62
C ALA A 44 9.35 -0.35 16.26
N LEU A 45 8.77 -1.56 16.25
CA LEU A 45 8.39 -2.26 15.02
C LEU A 45 7.33 -1.49 14.22
N ALA A 46 6.40 -0.82 14.89
CA ALA A 46 5.40 0.01 14.22
C ALA A 46 6.04 1.26 13.56
N LEU A 47 6.96 1.92 14.25
CA LEU A 47 7.66 3.10 13.74
C LEU A 47 8.62 2.78 12.59
N LEU A 48 9.18 1.57 12.57
CA LEU A 48 10.05 1.09 11.49
C LEU A 48 9.28 0.55 10.28
N ALA A 49 7.95 0.45 10.37
CA ALA A 49 7.12 -0.03 9.27
C ALA A 49 7.18 0.94 8.08
N ARG A 50 7.58 0.42 6.94
CA ARG A 50 7.64 1.19 5.71
C ARG A 50 6.25 1.26 5.06
N PRO A 51 5.72 2.46 4.79
CA PRO A 51 4.48 2.60 4.05
C PRO A 51 4.66 2.09 2.61
N PRO A 52 3.56 1.73 1.91
CA PRO A 52 3.62 1.29 0.53
C PRO A 52 4.16 2.39 -0.39
N ASP A 53 4.83 1.97 -1.46
CA ASP A 53 5.33 2.89 -2.48
C ASP A 53 4.26 3.16 -3.55
N VAL A 54 3.32 2.21 -3.75
CA VAL A 54 2.21 2.35 -4.70
C VAL A 54 0.92 1.88 -4.05
N LEU A 55 -0.15 2.64 -4.24
CA LEU A 55 -1.53 2.21 -3.96
C LEU A 55 -2.37 2.34 -5.23
N VAL A 56 -3.14 1.31 -5.52
CA VAL A 56 -4.08 1.28 -6.64
C VAL A 56 -5.47 0.95 -6.10
N SER A 57 -6.46 1.78 -6.42
CA SER A 57 -7.84 1.56 -6.01
C SER A 57 -8.46 0.34 -6.70
N SER A 58 -9.52 -0.22 -6.11
CA SER A 58 -10.20 -1.41 -6.62
C SER A 58 -10.80 -1.25 -8.03
N ASP A 59 -10.99 -0.02 -8.49
CA ASP A 59 -11.47 0.32 -9.83
C ASP A 59 -10.34 0.75 -10.79
N ALA A 60 -9.07 0.73 -10.34
CA ALA A 60 -7.89 1.20 -11.06
C ALA A 60 -7.93 2.66 -11.52
N ARG A 61 -8.89 3.48 -11.02
CA ARG A 61 -9.05 4.88 -11.43
C ARG A 61 -8.19 5.85 -10.64
N LEU A 62 -7.85 5.48 -9.41
CA LEU A 62 -7.00 6.26 -8.53
C LEU A 62 -5.73 5.47 -8.24
N ILE A 63 -4.61 6.06 -8.56
CA ILE A 63 -3.30 5.50 -8.35
C ILE A 63 -2.47 6.52 -7.58
N ALA A 64 -1.88 6.10 -6.49
CA ALA A 64 -0.95 6.94 -5.73
C ALA A 64 0.43 6.29 -5.78
N ILE A 65 1.43 7.05 -6.16
CA ILE A 65 2.82 6.61 -6.31
C ILE A 65 3.71 7.50 -5.46
N ARG A 66 4.43 6.89 -4.53
CA ARG A 66 5.41 7.60 -3.72
C ARG A 66 6.75 7.63 -4.43
N SER A 67 7.28 8.84 -4.61
CA SER A 67 8.64 9.06 -5.12
C SER A 67 9.39 9.97 -4.15
N GLY A 68 10.33 9.40 -3.40
CA GLY A 68 11.06 10.12 -2.35
C GLY A 68 10.14 10.60 -1.22
N ALA A 69 10.10 11.92 -1.00
CA ALA A 69 9.29 12.56 0.03
C ALA A 69 7.91 13.01 -0.46
N THR A 70 7.56 12.79 -1.73
CA THR A 70 6.30 13.25 -2.33
C THR A 70 5.46 12.07 -2.77
N VAL A 71 4.15 12.19 -2.64
CA VAL A 71 3.19 11.21 -3.17
C VAL A 71 2.45 11.84 -4.35
N PHE A 72 2.58 11.21 -5.50
CA PHE A 72 1.94 11.63 -6.74
C PHE A 72 0.63 10.88 -6.93
N LEU A 73 -0.44 11.64 -7.17
CA LEU A 73 -1.73 11.09 -7.55
C LEU A 73 -1.88 11.12 -9.06
N VAL A 74 -2.12 9.95 -9.61
CA VAL A 74 -2.52 9.80 -11.01
C VAL A 74 -3.99 9.40 -11.02
N THR A 75 -4.82 10.21 -11.63
CA THR A 75 -6.26 9.98 -11.72
C THR A 75 -6.76 10.31 -13.12
N GLN A 76 -7.60 9.43 -13.67
CA GLN A 76 -8.25 9.69 -14.97
C GLN A 76 -9.50 10.55 -14.85
N HIS A 77 -10.11 10.60 -13.66
CA HIS A 77 -11.33 11.34 -13.37
C HIS A 77 -11.19 12.04 -12.02
N LYS A 78 -12.13 12.90 -11.68
CA LYS A 78 -12.18 13.52 -10.35
C LYS A 78 -12.15 12.41 -9.28
N PRO A 79 -11.13 12.39 -8.42
CA PRO A 79 -10.98 11.31 -7.45
C PRO A 79 -12.13 11.33 -6.46
N ASP A 80 -12.57 10.16 -6.02
CA ASP A 80 -13.51 10.04 -4.93
C ASP A 80 -12.91 10.58 -3.64
N ARG A 81 -13.61 11.56 -3.05
CA ARG A 81 -13.17 12.22 -1.82
C ARG A 81 -12.98 11.24 -0.68
N PHE A 82 -13.83 10.24 -0.58
CA PHE A 82 -13.76 9.22 0.45
C PHE A 82 -12.47 8.39 0.35
N THR A 83 -12.12 7.96 -0.85
CA THR A 83 -10.86 7.22 -1.08
C THR A 83 -9.64 8.07 -0.76
N LEU A 84 -9.64 9.35 -1.12
CA LEU A 84 -8.54 10.27 -0.79
C LEU A 84 -8.40 10.47 0.72
N GLU A 85 -9.49 10.65 1.44
CA GLU A 85 -9.49 10.81 2.90
C GLU A 85 -8.98 9.54 3.61
N GLN A 86 -9.25 8.35 3.06
CA GLN A 86 -8.71 7.10 3.59
C GLN A 86 -7.21 6.91 3.26
N TRP A 87 -6.76 7.38 2.11
CA TRP A 87 -5.36 7.21 1.71
C TRP A 87 -4.42 8.24 2.32
N ALA A 88 -4.91 9.44 2.62
CA ALA A 88 -4.10 10.49 3.21
C ALA A 88 -3.28 10.06 4.45
N PRO A 89 -3.82 9.29 5.41
CA PRO A 89 -3.05 8.87 6.57
C PRO A 89 -2.01 7.78 6.29
N VAL A 90 -2.05 7.11 5.14
CA VAL A 90 -1.11 6.01 4.83
C VAL A 90 0.35 6.49 4.79
N TRP A 91 0.57 7.71 4.34
CA TRP A 91 1.90 8.33 4.28
C TRP A 91 2.08 9.46 5.31
N GLY A 92 1.18 9.58 6.29
CA GLY A 92 1.21 10.64 7.30
C GLY A 92 0.85 12.02 6.72
N GLU A 93 1.70 13.02 6.96
CA GLU A 93 1.47 14.41 6.51
C GLU A 93 2.02 14.70 5.10
N VAL A 94 2.43 13.68 4.35
CA VAL A 94 2.98 13.89 3.00
C VAL A 94 1.88 14.42 2.07
N PRO A 95 2.11 15.57 1.41
CA PRO A 95 1.10 16.12 0.51
C PRO A 95 0.89 15.23 -0.71
N LEU A 96 -0.38 15.03 -1.05
CA LEU A 96 -0.77 14.34 -2.27
C LEU A 96 -0.76 15.36 -3.42
N THR A 97 0.16 15.19 -4.36
CA THR A 97 0.35 16.10 -5.49
C THR A 97 -0.17 15.46 -6.77
N PRO A 98 -0.96 16.15 -7.59
CA PRO A 98 -1.34 15.62 -8.90
C PRO A 98 -0.09 15.37 -9.75
N ALA A 99 0.01 14.18 -10.34
CA ALA A 99 1.09 13.87 -11.25
C ALA A 99 0.85 14.57 -12.60
N GLN A 100 1.85 15.27 -13.09
CA GLN A 100 1.86 15.82 -14.45
C GLN A 100 2.57 14.81 -15.36
N CYS A 101 1.78 14.01 -16.07
CA CYS A 101 2.30 13.00 -16.99
C CYS A 101 2.35 13.54 -18.41
N THR A 102 3.47 13.33 -19.09
CA THR A 102 3.63 13.67 -20.50
C THR A 102 3.28 12.45 -21.35
N GLU A 103 2.50 12.64 -22.42
CA GLU A 103 2.16 11.56 -23.37
C GLU A 103 1.59 10.27 -22.73
N ASN A 104 0.72 10.42 -21.74
CA ASN A 104 0.12 9.28 -21.02
C ASN A 104 1.09 8.36 -20.27
N THR A 105 2.34 8.75 -20.11
CA THR A 105 3.35 8.00 -19.37
C THR A 105 4.04 8.87 -18.32
N CYS A 106 4.32 8.30 -17.17
CA CYS A 106 5.10 8.94 -16.11
C CYS A 106 6.06 7.94 -15.49
N ARG A 107 7.32 8.36 -15.34
CA ARG A 107 8.28 7.63 -14.55
C ARG A 107 8.44 8.29 -13.19
N LEU A 108 8.01 7.61 -12.14
CA LEU A 108 8.07 8.10 -10.77
C LEU A 108 8.98 7.18 -9.95
N GLY A 109 10.26 7.48 -9.95
CA GLY A 109 11.28 6.61 -9.35
C GLY A 109 11.34 5.22 -10.02
N PRO A 110 11.16 4.13 -9.27
CA PRO A 110 11.18 2.76 -9.80
C PRO A 110 9.86 2.33 -10.45
N VAL A 111 8.83 3.17 -10.40
CA VAL A 111 7.48 2.89 -10.90
C VAL A 111 7.27 3.57 -12.25
N LEU A 112 6.79 2.83 -13.22
CA LEU A 112 6.34 3.35 -14.49
C LEU A 112 4.80 3.36 -14.50
N PHE A 113 4.22 4.53 -14.64
CA PHE A 113 2.80 4.67 -14.96
C PHE A 113 2.65 4.79 -16.47
N ALA A 114 1.72 4.05 -17.05
CA ALA A 114 1.40 4.15 -18.46
C ALA A 114 -0.10 3.93 -18.70
N ALA A 115 -0.75 4.86 -19.39
CA ALA A 115 -2.15 4.73 -19.80
C ALA A 115 -2.31 3.97 -21.14
N ALA A 116 -1.21 3.79 -21.88
CA ALA A 116 -1.11 3.04 -23.11
C ALA A 116 0.18 2.19 -23.09
N PRO A 117 0.33 1.17 -23.96
CA PRO A 117 1.54 0.36 -24.00
C PRO A 117 2.80 1.22 -24.15
N PRO A 118 3.71 1.19 -23.15
CA PRO A 118 4.91 2.02 -23.20
C PRO A 118 5.93 1.44 -24.18
N ALA A 119 6.70 2.31 -24.83
CA ALA A 119 7.79 1.91 -25.68
C ALA A 119 9.00 1.35 -24.90
N ASP A 120 9.15 1.77 -23.64
CA ASP A 120 10.23 1.36 -22.74
C ASP A 120 9.63 0.71 -21.48
N CYS A 121 10.05 -0.53 -21.20
CA CYS A 121 9.63 -1.31 -20.05
C CYS A 121 10.69 -1.37 -18.93
N THR A 122 11.63 -0.45 -18.88
CA THR A 122 12.70 -0.41 -17.88
C THR A 122 12.20 0.19 -16.56
N ALA A 123 11.48 -0.58 -15.76
CA ALA A 123 11.01 -0.19 -14.43
C ALA A 123 10.99 -1.40 -13.49
N ALA A 124 10.77 -1.19 -12.21
CA ALA A 124 10.56 -2.28 -11.26
C ALA A 124 9.11 -2.79 -11.28
N VAL A 125 8.15 -1.90 -11.55
CA VAL A 125 6.72 -2.21 -11.64
C VAL A 125 6.05 -1.27 -12.63
N LEU A 126 5.13 -1.81 -13.43
CA LEU A 126 4.28 -1.05 -14.33
C LEU A 126 2.88 -0.95 -13.71
N VAL A 127 2.34 0.27 -13.68
CA VAL A 127 0.99 0.52 -13.17
C VAL A 127 0.17 1.18 -14.28
N SER A 128 -1.04 0.65 -14.52
CA SER A 128 -1.91 1.15 -15.57
C SER A 128 -3.37 1.18 -15.15
N PRO A 129 -4.12 2.21 -15.56
CA PRO A 129 -5.58 2.25 -15.44
C PRO A 129 -6.29 1.45 -16.53
N ALA A 130 -5.58 1.06 -17.59
CA ALA A 130 -6.06 0.25 -18.70
C ALA A 130 -5.42 -1.14 -18.65
N GLU A 131 -6.00 -2.09 -19.36
CA GLU A 131 -5.38 -3.39 -19.59
C GLU A 131 -4.20 -3.23 -20.52
N LEU A 132 -3.02 -3.67 -20.08
CA LEU A 132 -1.78 -3.57 -20.85
C LEU A 132 -1.20 -4.93 -21.18
N THR A 133 -0.85 -5.11 -22.42
CA THR A 133 -0.06 -6.24 -22.93
C THR A 133 1.28 -5.73 -23.47
N GLY A 134 2.37 -6.44 -23.26
CA GLY A 134 3.62 -6.14 -23.94
C GLY A 134 4.89 -6.02 -23.11
N CYS A 135 4.85 -5.84 -21.78
CA CYS A 135 6.05 -5.81 -20.94
C CYS A 135 6.29 -7.17 -20.28
N ALA A 136 6.78 -8.15 -21.04
CA ALA A 136 7.07 -9.48 -20.50
C ALA A 136 8.15 -9.42 -19.39
N GLY A 137 7.89 -10.12 -18.26
CA GLY A 137 8.84 -10.21 -17.15
C GLY A 137 8.75 -9.08 -16.11
N LEU A 138 7.96 -8.04 -16.37
CA LEU A 138 7.72 -6.96 -15.41
C LEU A 138 6.40 -7.23 -14.63
N PRO A 139 6.36 -7.04 -13.31
CA PRO A 139 5.09 -7.06 -12.59
C PRO A 139 4.21 -5.90 -13.05
N VAL A 140 3.04 -6.23 -13.59
CA VAL A 140 2.06 -5.27 -14.09
C VAL A 140 0.87 -5.22 -13.15
N ILE A 141 0.52 -4.02 -12.69
CA ILE A 141 -0.69 -3.76 -11.92
C ILE A 141 -1.63 -2.96 -12.84
N ASP A 142 -2.38 -3.67 -13.65
CA ASP A 142 -3.34 -3.11 -14.58
C ASP A 142 -4.79 -3.27 -14.09
N ARG A 143 -5.73 -2.76 -14.87
CA ARG A 143 -7.15 -2.86 -14.57
C ARG A 143 -7.61 -4.30 -14.40
N LEU A 144 -7.12 -5.24 -15.21
CA LEU A 144 -7.48 -6.65 -15.13
C LEU A 144 -6.93 -7.30 -13.87
N TYR A 145 -5.67 -6.98 -13.52
CA TYR A 145 -5.06 -7.43 -12.27
C TYR A 145 -5.85 -6.97 -11.04
N VAL A 146 -6.20 -5.69 -11.00
CA VAL A 146 -6.96 -5.10 -9.89
C VAL A 146 -8.39 -5.65 -9.84
N TYR A 147 -9.02 -5.85 -10.99
CA TYR A 147 -10.34 -6.48 -11.07
C TYR A 147 -10.35 -7.88 -10.44
N ARG A 148 -9.28 -8.66 -10.64
CA ARG A 148 -9.15 -10.02 -10.08
C ARG A 148 -8.73 -10.04 -8.61
N ASN A 149 -7.93 -9.09 -8.18
CA ASN A 149 -7.26 -9.11 -6.88
C ASN A 149 -7.75 -8.03 -5.89
N GLY A 150 -8.57 -7.09 -6.35
CA GLY A 150 -9.01 -5.93 -5.55
C GLY A 150 -7.95 -4.84 -5.45
N ALA A 151 -8.18 -3.87 -4.58
CA ALA A 151 -7.22 -2.81 -4.33
C ALA A 151 -5.84 -3.39 -3.96
N THR A 152 -4.80 -2.76 -4.48
CA THR A 152 -3.45 -3.33 -4.42
C THR A 152 -2.46 -2.31 -3.86
N ALA A 153 -1.67 -2.76 -2.90
CA ALA A 153 -0.53 -2.05 -2.36
C ALA A 153 0.77 -2.71 -2.82
N ALA A 154 1.75 -1.91 -3.25
CA ALA A 154 3.06 -2.41 -3.66
C ALA A 154 4.19 -1.74 -2.89
N TRP A 155 5.18 -2.54 -2.51
CA TRP A 155 6.46 -2.10 -1.94
C TRP A 155 7.55 -2.44 -2.93
N VAL A 156 8.33 -1.44 -3.32
CA VAL A 156 9.43 -1.59 -4.27
C VAL A 156 10.77 -1.45 -3.53
N LYS A 157 11.59 -2.49 -3.60
CA LYS A 157 12.93 -2.49 -3.00
C LYS A 157 13.95 -2.93 -4.04
N GLY A 158 14.55 -1.98 -4.74
CA GLY A 158 15.38 -2.27 -5.92
C GLY A 158 14.54 -2.94 -7.02
N ALA A 159 14.96 -4.11 -7.48
CA ALA A 159 14.22 -4.89 -8.47
C ALA A 159 13.11 -5.78 -7.86
N LYS A 160 13.07 -5.91 -6.52
CA LYS A 160 12.09 -6.75 -5.85
C LYS A 160 10.82 -5.95 -5.57
N VAL A 161 9.69 -6.45 -6.07
CA VAL A 161 8.35 -5.90 -5.81
C VAL A 161 7.57 -6.87 -4.94
N THR A 162 7.00 -6.36 -3.85
CA THR A 162 6.10 -7.12 -2.97
C THR A 162 4.71 -6.54 -3.09
N LEU A 163 3.76 -7.36 -3.49
CA LEU A 163 2.37 -6.97 -3.65
C LEU A 163 1.53 -7.48 -2.48
N ARG A 164 0.60 -6.66 -2.02
CA ARG A 164 -0.50 -7.05 -1.14
C ARG A 164 -1.81 -6.59 -1.75
N THR A 165 -2.75 -7.51 -1.85
CA THR A 165 -4.06 -7.26 -2.45
C THR A 165 -5.15 -7.47 -1.42
N ASP A 166 -6.28 -6.82 -1.59
CA ASP A 166 -7.44 -7.01 -0.71
C ASP A 166 -7.87 -8.47 -0.68
N ARG A 167 -7.84 -9.14 -1.82
CA ARG A 167 -8.22 -10.55 -1.90
C ARG A 167 -7.29 -11.45 -1.08
N ALA A 168 -6.00 -11.21 -1.15
CA ALA A 168 -5.03 -11.96 -0.34
C ALA A 168 -5.23 -11.69 1.16
N ALA A 169 -5.63 -10.47 1.53
CA ALA A 169 -5.92 -10.11 2.92
C ALA A 169 -7.25 -10.69 3.42
N GLN A 170 -8.27 -10.74 2.57
CA GLN A 170 -9.59 -11.31 2.90
C GLN A 170 -9.56 -12.83 2.97
N GLY A 171 -8.68 -13.46 2.20
CA GLY A 171 -8.58 -14.92 2.11
C GLY A 171 -9.83 -15.59 1.52
N SER A 172 -9.90 -16.91 1.65
CA SER A 172 -11.04 -17.70 1.19
C SER A 172 -12.11 -17.81 2.28
N ARG A 173 -12.97 -16.80 2.37
CA ARG A 173 -14.08 -16.76 3.33
C ARG A 173 -15.42 -16.85 2.60
N PRO A 174 -16.50 -17.41 3.19
CA PRO A 174 -17.79 -17.63 2.52
C PRO A 174 -18.45 -16.35 1.96
N TRP A 175 -18.14 -15.20 2.54
CA TRP A 175 -18.67 -13.89 2.11
C TRP A 175 -17.80 -13.16 1.10
N VAL A 176 -16.62 -13.69 0.78
CA VAL A 176 -15.76 -13.15 -0.28
C VAL A 176 -16.27 -13.70 -1.60
N VAL A 177 -16.93 -12.86 -2.38
CA VAL A 177 -17.46 -13.24 -3.68
C VAL A 177 -16.32 -13.73 -4.58
N PRO A 178 -16.37 -14.97 -5.08
CA PRO A 178 -15.37 -15.42 -6.05
C PRO A 178 -15.54 -14.58 -7.33
N TYR A 179 -14.44 -14.04 -7.86
CA TYR A 179 -14.51 -13.38 -9.15
C TYR A 179 -14.92 -14.38 -10.23
N PRO A 180 -15.80 -14.00 -11.15
CA PRO A 180 -16.11 -14.83 -12.29
C PRO A 180 -14.81 -15.12 -13.04
N GLN A 181 -14.52 -16.39 -13.23
CA GLN A 181 -13.45 -16.82 -14.11
C GLN A 181 -13.92 -16.53 -15.54
N LEU A 182 -13.31 -15.54 -16.18
CA LEU A 182 -13.51 -15.25 -17.60
C LEU A 182 -12.77 -16.28 -18.43
#